data_5d09361ca2aac5037a8aa2602a432497
#
_entry.id   5d09361ca2aac5037a8aa2602a432497
#
_cell.length_a   1.000
_cell.length_b   1.000
_cell.length_c   1.000
_cell.angle_alpha   90.00
_cell.angle_beta   90.00
_cell.angle_gamma   90.00
#
_symmetry.space_group_name_H-M   'P 1'
#
loop_
_entity.id
_entity.type
_entity.pdbx_description
1 polymer ?
#
loop_
_entity_poly.entity_id
_entity_poly.type
_entity_poly.pdbx_seq_one_letter_code
_entity_poly.pdbx_strand_id
1 'polypeptide(L)'
;MNLYIETENGATKNHPAFEHNLIQAFGSVPAHWEPFTRVERPTPSVYQVLESQEAVYAKVDGVWTDVWAIRDMTNEEKAAVQQAVRDAWALIPSAFNFTAWVLDETALRMVPPTPRPVEEGKIFRWSGADNNWKEAPAKPEGEGQYTFDFAQWAWIQANA
;
A
#
# COMPACT_ATOMS: atom_id res chain seq x y z
N MET A 1 11.81 19.81 -17.07
CA MET A 1 10.72 20.30 -17.95
C MET A 1 9.89 21.24 -17.11
N ASN A 2 9.74 22.51 -17.52
CA ASN A 2 9.07 23.53 -16.72
C ASN A 2 7.54 23.41 -16.83
N LEU A 3 6.87 23.65 -15.72
CA LEU A 3 5.41 23.73 -15.62
C LEU A 3 5.01 25.16 -15.27
N TYR A 4 3.87 25.56 -15.76
CA TYR A 4 3.23 26.84 -15.46
C TYR A 4 1.75 26.63 -15.18
N ILE A 5 1.18 27.47 -14.33
CA ILE A 5 -0.25 27.48 -14.02
C ILE A 5 -0.86 28.84 -14.40
N GLU A 6 -2.02 28.79 -15.02
CA GLU A 6 -2.77 30.00 -15.33
C GLU A 6 -3.36 30.63 -14.04
N THR A 7 -3.16 31.93 -13.90
CA THR A 7 -3.66 32.68 -12.77
C THR A 7 -4.52 33.88 -13.21
N GLU A 8 -5.57 34.15 -12.47
CA GLU A 8 -6.44 35.30 -12.65
C GLU A 8 -6.84 35.87 -11.29
N ASN A 9 -6.59 37.14 -11.07
CA ASN A 9 -6.89 37.82 -9.79
C ASN A 9 -6.28 37.11 -8.54
N GLY A 10 -5.07 36.53 -8.72
CA GLY A 10 -4.37 35.83 -7.62
C GLY A 10 -4.88 34.43 -7.31
N ALA A 11 -5.80 33.88 -8.10
CA ALA A 11 -6.28 32.50 -8.00
C ALA A 11 -5.89 31.68 -9.25
N THR A 12 -5.80 30.39 -9.09
CA THR A 12 -5.55 29.46 -10.22
C THR A 12 -6.84 29.22 -11.01
N LYS A 13 -6.74 29.17 -12.31
CA LYS A 13 -7.87 29.02 -13.22
C LYS A 13 -7.96 27.64 -13.87
N ASN A 14 -6.82 27.05 -14.18
CA ASN A 14 -6.71 25.79 -14.89
C ASN A 14 -5.68 24.85 -14.26
N HIS A 15 -5.52 23.66 -14.83
CA HIS A 15 -4.42 22.76 -14.47
C HIS A 15 -3.09 23.24 -15.04
N PRO A 16 -1.96 22.90 -14.39
CA PRO A 16 -0.65 23.25 -14.87
C PRO A 16 -0.37 22.67 -16.28
N ALA A 17 0.28 23.48 -17.12
CA ALA A 17 0.68 23.10 -18.47
C ALA A 17 2.21 23.14 -18.63
N PHE A 18 2.73 22.33 -19.52
CA PHE A 18 4.15 22.36 -19.88
C PHE A 18 4.49 23.61 -20.70
N GLU A 19 5.65 24.17 -20.44
CA GLU A 19 6.18 25.35 -21.16
C GLU A 19 6.11 25.21 -22.67
N HIS A 20 6.51 24.04 -23.22
CA HIS A 20 6.50 23.81 -24.66
C HIS A 20 5.08 23.85 -25.26
N ASN A 21 4.06 23.41 -24.52
CA ASN A 21 2.65 23.48 -24.97
C ASN A 21 2.19 24.94 -25.03
N LEU A 22 2.60 25.77 -24.07
CA LEU A 22 2.28 27.18 -24.06
C LEU A 22 2.97 27.92 -25.18
N ILE A 23 4.25 27.63 -25.44
CA ILE A 23 5.00 28.22 -26.56
C ILE A 23 4.36 27.79 -27.89
N GLN A 24 3.97 26.54 -28.03
CA GLN A 24 3.30 26.06 -29.25
C GLN A 24 1.95 26.75 -29.49
N ALA A 25 1.17 27.00 -28.43
CA ALA A 25 -0.15 27.58 -28.51
C ALA A 25 -0.13 29.11 -28.67
N PHE A 26 0.79 29.80 -28.00
CA PHE A 26 0.79 31.26 -27.86
C PHE A 26 2.05 31.93 -28.38
N GLY A 27 3.04 31.18 -28.87
CA GLY A 27 4.35 31.71 -29.33
C GLY A 27 5.32 31.99 -28.18
N SER A 28 4.83 32.15 -26.95
CA SER A 28 5.62 32.34 -25.72
C SER A 28 4.77 31.99 -24.51
N VAL A 29 5.39 31.93 -23.33
CA VAL A 29 4.60 31.78 -22.08
C VAL A 29 3.89 33.10 -21.79
N PRO A 30 2.54 33.13 -21.72
CA PRO A 30 1.82 34.38 -21.46
C PRO A 30 2.09 34.89 -20.02
N ALA A 31 2.05 36.20 -19.81
CA ALA A 31 2.40 36.84 -18.53
C ALA A 31 1.50 36.45 -17.33
N HIS A 32 0.30 35.95 -17.61
CA HIS A 32 -0.63 35.47 -16.58
C HIS A 32 -0.43 33.99 -16.22
N TRP A 33 0.58 33.32 -16.78
CA TRP A 33 1.01 32.01 -16.41
C TRP A 33 2.24 32.10 -15.51
N GLU A 34 2.10 31.61 -14.29
CA GLU A 34 3.14 31.63 -13.27
C GLU A 34 3.84 30.28 -13.16
N PRO A 35 5.14 30.25 -12.80
CA PRO A 35 5.87 29.00 -12.58
C PRO A 35 5.14 28.08 -11.58
N PHE A 36 5.16 26.78 -11.88
CA PHE A 36 4.51 25.76 -11.06
C PHE A 36 5.49 24.61 -10.77
N THR A 37 5.51 24.17 -9.53
CA THR A 37 6.28 23.00 -9.11
C THR A 37 5.33 21.86 -8.75
N ARG A 38 5.47 20.72 -9.44
CA ARG A 38 4.69 19.53 -9.14
C ARG A 38 5.18 18.87 -7.85
N VAL A 39 4.27 18.59 -6.93
CA VAL A 39 4.52 17.75 -5.78
C VAL A 39 3.76 16.44 -5.95
N GLU A 40 4.49 15.34 -5.89
CA GLU A 40 3.88 14.01 -6.03
C GLU A 40 2.83 13.77 -4.96
N ARG A 41 1.80 13.01 -5.35
CA ARG A 41 0.75 12.58 -4.43
C ARG A 41 1.37 11.72 -3.34
N PRO A 42 1.25 12.09 -2.06
CA PRO A 42 1.80 11.29 -0.98
C PRO A 42 1.02 9.99 -0.79
N THR A 43 1.71 8.98 -0.30
CA THR A 43 1.08 7.73 0.13
C THR A 43 0.75 7.84 1.62
N PRO A 44 -0.53 7.89 2.00
CA PRO A 44 -0.92 7.91 3.41
C PRO A 44 -0.43 6.66 4.15
N SER A 45 -0.16 6.78 5.42
CA SER A 45 0.11 5.64 6.29
C SER A 45 -1.16 4.81 6.52
N VAL A 46 -1.02 3.66 7.21
CA VAL A 46 -2.09 2.66 7.40
C VAL A 46 -3.40 3.26 7.93
N TYR A 47 -3.31 4.26 8.81
CA TYR A 47 -4.47 4.91 9.42
C TYR A 47 -4.61 6.39 9.04
N GLN A 48 -4.13 6.72 7.85
CA GLN A 48 -4.28 8.06 7.29
C GLN A 48 -5.01 8.00 5.94
N VAL A 49 -5.68 9.07 5.61
CA VAL A 49 -6.38 9.24 4.34
C VAL A 49 -6.08 10.60 3.73
N LEU A 50 -6.07 10.65 2.41
CA LEU A 50 -6.09 11.91 1.71
C LEU A 50 -7.50 12.49 1.79
N GLU A 51 -7.62 13.77 2.11
CA GLU A 51 -8.92 14.45 2.14
C GLU A 51 -9.53 14.64 0.75
N SER A 52 -8.68 14.68 -0.29
CA SER A 52 -9.09 14.77 -1.69
C SER A 52 -8.25 13.87 -2.58
N GLN A 53 -8.84 13.40 -3.67
CA GLN A 53 -8.13 12.69 -4.74
C GLN A 53 -7.32 13.63 -5.65
N GLU A 54 -7.61 14.94 -5.59
CA GLU A 54 -6.94 15.99 -6.34
C GLU A 54 -6.22 16.94 -5.40
N ALA A 55 -5.05 17.43 -5.83
CA ALA A 55 -4.32 18.44 -5.08
C ALA A 55 -5.03 19.79 -5.15
N VAL A 56 -4.90 20.56 -4.11
CA VAL A 56 -5.22 21.98 -4.13
C VAL A 56 -3.97 22.73 -4.59
N TYR A 57 -4.12 23.71 -5.48
CA TYR A 57 -3.00 24.55 -5.89
C TYR A 57 -2.87 25.76 -4.98
N ALA A 58 -1.69 25.95 -4.40
CA ALA A 58 -1.41 27.07 -3.52
C ALA A 58 0.02 27.56 -3.71
N LYS A 59 0.29 28.81 -3.32
CA LYS A 59 1.65 29.35 -3.27
C LYS A 59 2.34 28.93 -1.96
N VAL A 60 3.45 28.20 -2.10
CA VAL A 60 4.36 27.85 -1.01
C VAL A 60 5.70 28.52 -1.34
N ASP A 61 6.21 29.34 -0.44
CA ASP A 61 7.45 30.12 -0.65
C ASP A 61 7.46 30.93 -1.94
N GLY A 62 6.28 31.47 -2.33
CA GLY A 62 6.12 32.31 -3.52
C GLY A 62 5.96 31.56 -4.85
N VAL A 63 6.01 30.23 -4.86
CA VAL A 63 5.84 29.38 -6.04
C VAL A 63 4.54 28.58 -5.96
N TRP A 64 3.79 28.52 -7.05
CA TRP A 64 2.61 27.66 -7.13
C TRP A 64 2.99 26.19 -7.10
N THR A 65 2.29 25.39 -6.30
CA THR A 65 2.55 23.96 -6.13
C THR A 65 1.29 23.18 -5.79
N ASP A 66 1.37 21.85 -5.95
CA ASP A 66 0.36 20.94 -5.40
C ASP A 66 0.45 20.92 -3.88
N VAL A 67 -0.67 21.07 -3.21
CA VAL A 67 -0.80 20.89 -1.76
C VAL A 67 -1.77 19.75 -1.50
N TRP A 68 -1.30 18.77 -0.74
CA TRP A 68 -2.05 17.57 -0.39
C TRP A 68 -2.42 17.62 1.11
N ALA A 69 -3.68 17.49 1.41
CA ALA A 69 -4.14 17.37 2.79
C ALA A 69 -4.28 15.89 3.17
N ILE A 70 -3.56 15.49 4.21
CA ILE A 70 -3.65 14.17 4.83
C ILE A 70 -4.20 14.37 6.23
N ARG A 71 -5.16 13.54 6.62
CA ARG A 71 -5.65 13.47 7.99
C ARG A 71 -5.56 12.07 8.54
N ASP A 72 -5.54 11.96 9.84
CA ASP A 72 -5.73 10.68 10.51
C ASP A 72 -7.18 10.20 10.35
N MET A 73 -7.35 8.88 10.26
CA MET A 73 -8.67 8.25 10.28
C MET A 73 -9.35 8.49 11.62
N THR A 74 -10.66 8.65 11.60
CA THR A 74 -11.48 8.59 12.82
C THR A 74 -11.44 7.19 13.46
N ASN A 75 -11.93 7.07 14.68
CA ASN A 75 -12.01 5.76 15.33
C ASN A 75 -12.93 4.80 14.58
N GLU A 76 -14.01 5.32 14.01
CA GLU A 76 -14.96 4.55 13.20
C GLU A 76 -14.33 4.06 11.90
N GLU A 77 -13.55 4.92 11.22
CA GLU A 77 -12.82 4.54 10.00
C GLU A 77 -11.75 3.48 10.32
N LYS A 78 -11.00 3.64 11.42
CA LYS A 78 -10.02 2.64 11.88
C LYS A 78 -10.69 1.29 12.16
N ALA A 79 -11.82 1.30 12.89
CA ALA A 79 -12.57 0.09 13.18
C ALA A 79 -13.07 -0.59 11.90
N ALA A 80 -13.53 0.18 10.91
CA ALA A 80 -14.01 -0.35 9.64
C ALA A 80 -12.90 -1.04 8.84
N VAL A 81 -11.71 -0.44 8.71
CA VAL A 81 -10.59 -1.06 8.00
C VAL A 81 -10.05 -2.29 8.74
N GLN A 82 -10.01 -2.26 10.08
CA GLN A 82 -9.66 -3.42 10.90
C GLN A 82 -10.66 -4.58 10.71
N GLN A 83 -11.96 -4.25 10.69
CA GLN A 83 -12.99 -5.25 10.45
C GLN A 83 -12.88 -5.85 9.04
N ALA A 84 -12.64 -5.02 8.03
CA ALA A 84 -12.43 -5.49 6.67
C ALA A 84 -11.26 -6.50 6.55
N VAL A 85 -10.17 -6.29 7.30
CA VAL A 85 -9.06 -7.27 7.35
C VAL A 85 -9.49 -8.57 8.00
N ARG A 86 -10.27 -8.53 9.09
CA ARG A 86 -10.81 -9.76 9.75
C ARG A 86 -11.77 -10.50 8.82
N ASP A 87 -12.65 -9.78 8.13
CA ASP A 87 -13.61 -10.37 7.21
C ASP A 87 -12.91 -11.04 6.01
N ALA A 88 -11.93 -10.36 5.41
CA ALA A 88 -11.13 -10.93 4.34
C ALA A 88 -10.37 -12.19 4.80
N TRP A 89 -9.86 -12.19 6.03
CA TRP A 89 -9.19 -13.34 6.63
C TRP A 89 -10.15 -14.53 6.82
N ALA A 90 -11.37 -14.27 7.27
CA ALA A 90 -12.39 -15.29 7.46
C ALA A 90 -12.82 -16.00 6.15
N LEU A 91 -12.60 -15.38 5.01
CA LEU A 91 -12.86 -15.97 3.69
C LEU A 91 -11.77 -16.94 3.22
N ILE A 92 -10.63 -16.99 3.89
CA ILE A 92 -9.56 -17.92 3.53
C ILE A 92 -10.02 -19.36 3.78
N PRO A 93 -9.86 -20.28 2.81
CA PRO A 93 -10.31 -21.67 2.95
C PRO A 93 -9.77 -22.34 4.22
N SER A 94 -10.57 -23.19 4.82
CA SER A 94 -10.27 -23.86 6.09
C SER A 94 -8.97 -24.68 6.10
N ALA A 95 -8.51 -25.15 4.92
CA ALA A 95 -7.20 -25.81 4.78
C ALA A 95 -6.03 -24.89 5.18
N PHE A 96 -6.23 -23.57 5.12
CA PHE A 96 -5.27 -22.53 5.52
C PHE A 96 -5.76 -21.76 6.74
N ASN A 97 -6.79 -22.26 7.42
CA ASN A 97 -7.46 -21.55 8.50
C ASN A 97 -6.54 -21.39 9.72
N PHE A 98 -6.03 -20.22 9.85
CA PHE A 98 -5.22 -19.77 10.96
C PHE A 98 -6.11 -19.05 11.98
N THR A 99 -7.10 -19.75 12.54
CA THR A 99 -8.11 -19.17 13.45
C THR A 99 -7.52 -18.52 14.70
N ALA A 100 -6.34 -18.95 15.11
CA ALA A 100 -5.63 -18.35 16.25
C ALA A 100 -4.89 -17.05 15.92
N TRP A 101 -4.81 -16.68 14.64
CA TRP A 101 -4.12 -15.44 14.27
C TRP A 101 -4.88 -14.22 14.77
N VAL A 102 -4.13 -13.20 15.15
CA VAL A 102 -4.64 -11.95 15.70
C VAL A 102 -4.33 -10.79 14.78
N LEU A 103 -5.13 -9.75 14.84
CA LEU A 103 -4.86 -8.53 14.08
C LEU A 103 -3.68 -7.77 14.72
N ASP A 104 -2.63 -7.57 13.95
CA ASP A 104 -1.63 -6.55 14.22
C ASP A 104 -2.20 -5.20 13.78
N GLU A 105 -2.68 -4.42 14.73
CA GLU A 105 -3.29 -3.13 14.46
C GLU A 105 -2.30 -2.12 13.89
N THR A 106 -1.01 -2.23 14.20
CA THR A 106 0.01 -1.32 13.68
C THR A 106 0.26 -1.55 12.19
N ALA A 107 0.36 -2.81 11.79
CA ALA A 107 0.62 -3.21 10.40
C ALA A 107 -0.66 -3.46 9.59
N LEU A 108 -1.84 -3.42 10.22
CA LEU A 108 -3.16 -3.72 9.66
C LEU A 108 -3.17 -5.07 8.91
N ARG A 109 -2.69 -6.10 9.54
CA ARG A 109 -2.63 -7.46 8.98
C ARG A 109 -2.80 -8.51 10.05
N MET A 110 -3.28 -9.68 9.66
CA MET A 110 -3.32 -10.83 10.55
C MET A 110 -1.91 -11.41 10.74
N VAL A 111 -1.58 -11.73 11.98
CA VAL A 111 -0.28 -12.30 12.37
C VAL A 111 -0.49 -13.46 13.35
N PRO A 112 0.42 -14.44 13.39
CA PRO A 112 0.38 -15.46 14.42
C PRO A 112 0.58 -14.84 15.82
N PRO A 113 -0.05 -15.39 16.87
CA PRO A 113 0.04 -14.86 18.23
C PRO A 113 1.45 -14.96 18.83
N THR A 114 2.28 -15.82 18.29
CA THR A 114 3.69 -15.99 18.68
C THR A 114 4.60 -15.77 17.47
N PRO A 115 5.76 -15.13 17.63
CA PRO A 115 6.70 -14.95 16.53
C PRO A 115 7.21 -16.30 16.03
N ARG A 116 7.54 -16.34 14.72
CA ARG A 116 8.11 -17.54 14.10
C ARG A 116 9.47 -17.85 14.74
N PRO A 117 9.69 -19.10 15.21
CA PRO A 117 11.02 -19.52 15.65
C PRO A 117 12.07 -19.38 14.55
N VAL A 118 13.28 -18.99 14.92
CA VAL A 118 14.44 -18.90 14.02
C VAL A 118 15.51 -19.82 14.57
N GLU A 119 15.70 -20.95 13.88
CA GLU A 119 16.73 -21.93 14.20
C GLU A 119 17.49 -22.29 12.91
N GLU A 120 18.81 -22.39 13.00
CA GLU A 120 19.65 -22.68 11.84
C GLU A 120 19.31 -24.08 11.25
N GLY A 121 19.16 -24.11 9.93
CA GLY A 121 18.83 -25.35 9.19
C GLY A 121 17.38 -25.80 9.32
N LYS A 122 16.54 -25.12 10.09
CA LYS A 122 15.13 -25.51 10.29
C LYS A 122 14.16 -24.54 9.61
N ILE A 123 13.10 -25.12 9.08
CA ILE A 123 11.97 -24.35 8.51
C ILE A 123 10.76 -24.57 9.42
N PHE A 124 10.20 -23.47 9.93
CA PHE A 124 8.96 -23.50 10.69
C PHE A 124 7.81 -23.00 9.84
N ARG A 125 6.68 -23.73 9.91
CA ARG A 125 5.40 -23.37 9.31
C ARG A 125 4.32 -23.36 10.38
N TRP A 126 3.35 -22.50 10.20
CA TRP A 126 2.20 -22.46 11.10
C TRP A 126 1.31 -23.69 10.86
N SER A 127 1.04 -24.45 11.91
CA SER A 127 0.05 -25.53 11.91
C SER A 127 -1.28 -25.02 12.43
N GLY A 128 -2.28 -24.96 11.58
CA GLY A 128 -3.64 -24.57 11.98
C GLY A 128 -4.30 -25.60 12.92
N ALA A 129 -3.90 -26.87 12.83
CA ALA A 129 -4.38 -27.91 13.71
C ALA A 129 -3.83 -27.78 15.13
N ASP A 130 -2.56 -27.40 15.25
CA ASP A 130 -1.88 -27.25 16.54
C ASP A 130 -1.96 -25.80 17.08
N ASN A 131 -2.43 -24.87 16.27
CA ASN A 131 -2.39 -23.43 16.53
C ASN A 131 -1.02 -22.95 17.02
N ASN A 132 0.03 -23.46 16.38
CA ASN A 132 1.41 -23.16 16.75
C ASN A 132 2.37 -23.35 15.56
N TRP A 133 3.58 -22.82 15.72
CA TRP A 133 4.68 -23.08 14.82
C TRP A 133 5.18 -24.52 14.96
N LYS A 134 5.31 -25.21 13.86
CA LYS A 134 5.78 -26.59 13.79
C LYS A 134 6.92 -26.66 12.79
N GLU A 135 7.97 -27.41 13.14
CA GLU A 135 9.05 -27.68 12.23
C GLU A 135 8.52 -28.48 11.02
N ALA A 136 8.78 -27.97 9.83
CA ALA A 136 8.45 -28.67 8.59
C ALA A 136 9.60 -29.62 8.23
N PRO A 137 9.31 -30.80 7.67
CA PRO A 137 10.35 -31.65 7.12
C PRO A 137 11.15 -30.90 6.04
N ALA A 138 12.41 -31.23 5.88
CA ALA A 138 13.25 -30.65 4.85
C ALA A 138 12.60 -30.86 3.46
N LYS A 139 12.68 -29.83 2.62
CA LYS A 139 12.22 -29.97 1.23
C LYS A 139 13.06 -31.05 0.54
N PRO A 140 12.44 -32.02 -0.16
CA PRO A 140 13.18 -33.02 -0.90
C PRO A 140 14.18 -32.41 -1.89
N GLU A 141 15.37 -32.95 -1.96
CA GLU A 141 16.36 -32.60 -2.98
C GLU A 141 16.00 -33.29 -4.31
N GLY A 142 16.20 -32.61 -5.42
CA GLY A 142 15.97 -33.14 -6.77
C GLY A 142 15.26 -32.18 -7.70
N GLU A 143 15.25 -32.55 -8.99
CA GLU A 143 14.53 -31.85 -10.04
C GLU A 143 13.04 -32.15 -9.92
N GLY A 144 12.28 -31.22 -9.32
CA GLY A 144 10.83 -31.32 -9.18
C GLY A 144 10.22 -30.08 -8.54
N GLN A 145 9.01 -29.76 -8.95
CA GLN A 145 8.23 -28.76 -8.23
C GLN A 145 7.56 -29.46 -7.05
N TYR A 146 7.82 -28.97 -5.86
CA TYR A 146 7.21 -29.45 -4.63
C TYR A 146 6.35 -28.37 -4.00
N THR A 147 5.12 -28.74 -3.62
CA THR A 147 4.22 -27.91 -2.82
C THR A 147 4.09 -28.49 -1.43
N PHE A 148 4.08 -27.67 -0.40
CA PHE A 148 3.89 -28.14 0.95
C PHE A 148 2.40 -28.34 1.23
N ASP A 149 2.01 -29.56 1.58
CA ASP A 149 0.65 -29.89 2.00
C ASP A 149 0.55 -29.74 3.53
N PHE A 150 -0.23 -28.77 3.96
CA PHE A 150 -0.43 -28.49 5.38
C PHE A 150 -1.29 -29.53 6.11
N ALA A 151 -2.14 -30.26 5.39
CA ALA A 151 -2.97 -31.29 5.98
C ALA A 151 -2.14 -32.56 6.25
N GLN A 152 -1.28 -32.92 5.32
CA GLN A 152 -0.38 -34.08 5.46
C GLN A 152 0.95 -33.73 6.16
N TRP A 153 1.22 -32.48 6.37
CA TRP A 153 2.48 -31.93 6.89
C TRP A 153 3.69 -32.45 6.14
N ALA A 154 3.61 -32.47 4.82
CA ALA A 154 4.60 -33.05 3.92
C ALA A 154 4.77 -32.24 2.63
N TRP A 155 5.91 -32.45 1.97
CA TRP A 155 6.12 -31.94 0.61
C TRP A 155 5.53 -32.91 -0.40
N ILE A 156 4.63 -32.42 -1.24
CA ILE A 156 4.03 -33.20 -2.34
C ILE A 156 4.63 -32.73 -3.65
N GLN A 157 5.11 -33.68 -4.46
CA GLN A 157 5.56 -33.34 -5.79
C GLN A 157 4.38 -32.96 -6.66
N ALA A 158 4.45 -31.80 -7.32
CA ALA A 158 3.48 -31.44 -8.32
C ALA A 158 3.57 -32.43 -9.48
N ASN A 159 2.47 -33.10 -9.81
CA ASN A 159 2.42 -33.96 -10.97
C ASN A 159 2.73 -33.12 -12.22
N ALA A 160 3.68 -33.60 -13.03
CA ALA A 160 4.03 -33.03 -14.32
C ALA A 160 2.86 -33.19 -15.31
#